data_d965bb728ff5aec3524a5ffaefb2a493
#
_entry.id   d965bb728ff5aec3524a5ffaefb2a493
#
_cell.length_a   1.000
_cell.length_b   1.000
_cell.length_c   1.000
_cell.angle_alpha   90.00
_cell.angle_beta   90.00
_cell.angle_gamma   90.00
#
_symmetry.space_group_name_H-M   'P 1'
#
loop_
_entity.id
_entity.type
_entity.pdbx_description
1 polymer ?
#
loop_
_entity_poly.entity_id
_entity_poly.type
_entity_poly.pdbx_seq_one_letter_code
_entity_poly.pdbx_strand_id
1 'polypeptide(L)'
;MIKNEEFVARRARLLNSLDNNAVAIIPAAAEITRSRDTEFPFRQDSDFFYLTGFKEPDAVLVLHKDKAGSGRTILFCRNKDKLAEIWHGRRVGFEMAKSQFAMDETYALTDLDDELLALVNGCATLYFGQGTYPLFDDKVWSLLSTLRGAPKKGYKAPETIKDIRPLVHEMRLFKSDNEIAVMRKAAQISAQAHVRAMQFAKPDATEYQLEAEIHHHYAMNGARYPAYGTIVGSGNNANILHYTENSDALKSGDLILIDSGCELEGYAADITRTFPVSGQFSAAQTEIYNLVLKAQLAAFEEVKPGGTLVKANKQVVRVLTEGLIELGILSGTVDELIEAQACKAFYMHGVGHWLGLDVHDVGEYKMDEADRPFEAGMVLTIEPGLYFDEDAEVPAQYKGIGVRIEDDLLITQNGHENLTVDVPKSIAEIEALMQKA
;
A
#
# COMPACT_ATOMS: atom_id res chain seq x y z
N MET A 1 7.84 13.17 9.77
CA MET A 1 6.45 13.52 10.15
C MET A 1 5.93 14.56 9.18
N ILE A 2 4.80 14.28 8.54
CA ILE A 2 4.15 15.21 7.61
C ILE A 2 3.63 16.41 8.41
N LYS A 3 3.90 17.62 7.93
CA LYS A 3 3.53 18.85 8.60
C LYS A 3 2.06 19.20 8.34
N ASN A 4 1.45 19.93 9.27
CA ASN A 4 0.04 20.32 9.17
C ASN A 4 -0.28 21.17 7.94
N GLU A 5 0.65 22.02 7.53
CA GLU A 5 0.52 22.86 6.35
C GLU A 5 0.29 22.06 5.06
N GLU A 6 0.81 20.83 5.00
CA GLU A 6 0.61 19.94 3.85
C GLU A 6 -0.82 19.41 3.80
N PHE A 7 -1.40 18.99 4.92
CA PHE A 7 -2.80 18.59 4.98
C PHE A 7 -3.74 19.76 4.59
N VAL A 8 -3.42 20.97 5.01
CA VAL A 8 -4.14 22.18 4.59
C VAL A 8 -4.05 22.37 3.08
N ALA A 9 -2.85 22.27 2.51
CA ALA A 9 -2.63 22.41 1.06
C ALA A 9 -3.39 21.32 0.25
N ARG A 10 -3.42 20.09 0.74
CA ARG A 10 -4.17 18.98 0.11
C ARG A 10 -5.67 19.25 0.09
N ARG A 11 -6.25 19.69 1.22
CA ARG A 11 -7.67 20.08 1.29
C ARG A 11 -7.98 21.25 0.37
N ALA A 12 -7.12 22.24 0.32
CA ALA A 12 -7.29 23.40 -0.58
C ALA A 12 -7.23 22.97 -2.06
N ARG A 13 -6.30 22.09 -2.43
CA ARG A 13 -6.21 21.51 -3.78
C ARG A 13 -7.48 20.76 -4.14
N LEU A 14 -7.99 19.92 -3.24
CA LEU A 14 -9.23 19.16 -3.46
C LEU A 14 -10.43 20.09 -3.59
N LEU A 15 -10.59 21.08 -2.70
CA LEU A 15 -11.64 22.10 -2.79
C LEU A 15 -11.63 22.86 -4.14
N ASN A 16 -10.45 23.17 -4.66
CA ASN A 16 -10.33 23.81 -5.96
C ASN A 16 -10.84 22.93 -7.11
N SER A 17 -10.71 21.61 -6.98
CA SER A 17 -11.16 20.63 -7.98
C SER A 17 -12.66 20.32 -7.92
N LEU A 18 -13.35 20.67 -6.83
CA LEU A 18 -14.80 20.47 -6.73
C LEU A 18 -15.57 21.49 -7.58
N ASP A 19 -16.77 21.10 -8.02
CA ASP A 19 -17.73 22.04 -8.61
C ASP A 19 -18.10 23.16 -7.62
N ASN A 20 -18.52 24.30 -8.11
CA ASN A 20 -19.15 25.29 -7.26
C ASN A 20 -20.51 24.80 -6.76
N ASN A 21 -20.94 25.23 -5.59
CA ASN A 21 -22.16 24.77 -4.93
C ASN A 21 -22.15 23.26 -4.68
N ALA A 22 -21.07 22.75 -4.13
CA ALA A 22 -20.84 21.34 -3.88
C ALA A 22 -20.45 21.05 -2.41
N VAL A 23 -20.78 19.84 -1.99
CA VAL A 23 -20.32 19.26 -0.72
C VAL A 23 -19.60 17.96 -1.01
N ALA A 24 -18.43 17.76 -0.40
CA ALA A 24 -17.75 16.47 -0.37
C ALA A 24 -17.74 15.94 1.06
N ILE A 25 -18.06 14.65 1.23
CA ILE A 25 -18.13 13.98 2.52
C ILE A 25 -17.16 12.80 2.50
N ILE A 26 -16.20 12.81 3.43
CA ILE A 26 -15.17 11.78 3.55
C ILE A 26 -15.20 11.24 4.98
N PRO A 27 -15.71 10.01 5.21
CA PRO A 27 -15.72 9.40 6.53
C PRO A 27 -14.36 8.86 6.92
N ALA A 28 -14.07 8.85 8.23
CA ALA A 28 -12.97 8.11 8.84
C ALA A 28 -13.30 6.62 8.88
N ALA A 29 -12.26 5.79 9.05
CA ALA A 29 -12.45 4.39 9.39
C ALA A 29 -13.14 4.23 10.75
N ALA A 30 -13.90 3.14 10.90
CA ALA A 30 -14.43 2.70 12.18
C ALA A 30 -13.48 1.71 12.85
N GLU A 31 -13.57 1.55 14.16
CA GLU A 31 -12.90 0.46 14.88
C GLU A 31 -13.49 -0.90 14.46
N ILE A 32 -12.62 -1.90 14.33
CA ILE A 32 -13.01 -3.25 13.90
C ILE A 32 -12.83 -4.20 15.10
N THR A 33 -13.91 -4.89 15.46
CA THR A 33 -13.89 -5.88 16.54
C THR A 33 -13.04 -7.08 16.15
N ARG A 34 -12.05 -7.42 16.98
CA ARG A 34 -11.26 -8.65 16.91
C ARG A 34 -11.99 -9.82 17.58
N SER A 35 -12.46 -9.59 18.80
CA SER A 35 -13.18 -10.59 19.58
C SER A 35 -14.02 -9.93 20.67
N ARG A 36 -15.34 -10.18 20.70
CA ARG A 36 -16.29 -9.66 21.69
C ARG A 36 -16.17 -8.15 21.96
N ASP A 37 -15.38 -7.78 22.97
CA ASP A 37 -15.15 -6.43 23.48
C ASP A 37 -13.71 -5.94 23.25
N THR A 38 -12.95 -6.61 22.37
CA THR A 38 -11.57 -6.25 22.03
C THR A 38 -11.50 -5.94 20.55
N GLU A 39 -10.96 -4.80 20.19
CA GLU A 39 -10.76 -4.32 18.84
C GLU A 39 -9.38 -4.73 18.28
N PHE A 40 -9.26 -4.79 16.96
CA PHE A 40 -7.97 -4.75 16.29
C PHE A 40 -7.30 -3.38 16.51
N PRO A 41 -5.96 -3.30 16.43
CA PRO A 41 -5.28 -2.01 16.39
C PRO A 41 -5.90 -1.11 15.32
N PHE A 42 -6.32 0.09 15.72
CA PHE A 42 -6.97 1.03 14.82
C PHE A 42 -5.99 1.53 13.76
N ARG A 43 -6.40 1.48 12.49
CA ARG A 43 -5.76 2.13 11.37
C ARG A 43 -6.76 3.04 10.66
N GLN A 44 -6.37 4.29 10.44
CA GLN A 44 -7.22 5.26 9.78
C GLN A 44 -7.40 4.93 8.29
N ASP A 45 -8.55 5.31 7.72
CA ASP A 45 -8.79 5.34 6.27
C ASP A 45 -7.73 6.20 5.58
N SER A 46 -7.17 5.71 4.50
CA SER A 46 -6.04 6.36 3.84
C SER A 46 -6.42 7.68 3.18
N ASP A 47 -7.58 7.79 2.56
CA ASP A 47 -8.05 9.05 1.95
C ASP A 47 -8.37 10.10 3.02
N PHE A 48 -9.05 9.68 4.09
CA PHE A 48 -9.32 10.55 5.22
C PHE A 48 -8.03 11.04 5.89
N PHE A 49 -7.08 10.13 6.14
CA PHE A 49 -5.78 10.47 6.72
C PHE A 49 -4.98 11.41 5.81
N TYR A 50 -4.94 11.13 4.50
CA TYR A 50 -4.26 11.95 3.50
C TYR A 50 -4.71 13.42 3.53
N LEU A 51 -6.01 13.65 3.80
CA LEU A 51 -6.61 14.98 3.82
C LEU A 51 -6.55 15.65 5.20
N THR A 52 -6.44 14.90 6.28
CA THR A 52 -6.61 15.45 7.63
C THR A 52 -5.42 15.29 8.56
N GLY A 53 -4.66 14.21 8.46
CA GLY A 53 -3.69 13.77 9.46
C GLY A 53 -4.32 13.33 10.78
N PHE A 54 -5.67 13.26 10.86
CA PHE A 54 -6.41 12.91 12.06
C PHE A 54 -6.43 11.37 12.26
N LYS A 55 -6.03 10.91 13.45
CA LYS A 55 -5.76 9.49 13.72
C LYS A 55 -6.79 8.82 14.65
N GLU A 56 -7.92 9.47 14.93
CA GLU A 56 -8.98 8.88 15.75
C GLU A 56 -10.10 8.30 14.88
N PRO A 57 -10.77 7.22 15.31
CA PRO A 57 -11.95 6.69 14.62
C PRO A 57 -13.15 7.64 14.78
N ASP A 58 -14.25 7.30 14.10
CA ASP A 58 -15.53 7.98 14.22
C ASP A 58 -15.42 9.49 13.96
N ALA A 59 -14.95 9.85 12.79
CA ALA A 59 -14.87 11.22 12.34
C ALA A 59 -15.38 11.35 10.90
N VAL A 60 -15.75 12.58 10.51
CA VAL A 60 -16.17 12.88 9.12
C VAL A 60 -15.56 14.22 8.74
N LEU A 61 -14.84 14.24 7.62
CA LEU A 61 -14.40 15.47 6.97
C LEU A 61 -15.46 15.89 5.95
N VAL A 62 -15.86 17.16 6.01
CA VAL A 62 -16.73 17.77 5.02
C VAL A 62 -16.01 18.95 4.38
N LEU A 63 -15.95 18.95 3.05
CA LEU A 63 -15.49 20.08 2.25
C LEU A 63 -16.73 20.71 1.60
N HIS A 64 -16.98 21.98 1.92
CA HIS A 64 -18.12 22.72 1.37
C HIS A 64 -17.60 23.84 0.48
N LYS A 65 -18.06 23.90 -0.76
CA LYS A 65 -17.78 24.98 -1.71
C LYS A 65 -19.09 25.66 -2.10
N ASP A 66 -19.20 26.92 -1.79
CA ASP A 66 -20.41 27.69 -2.05
C ASP A 66 -20.60 28.05 -3.54
N LYS A 67 -21.69 28.74 -3.88
CA LYS A 67 -22.00 29.18 -5.25
C LYS A 67 -21.00 30.19 -5.80
N ALA A 68 -20.35 30.96 -4.92
CA ALA A 68 -19.35 31.96 -5.31
C ALA A 68 -17.97 31.33 -5.49
N GLY A 69 -17.79 30.03 -5.10
CA GLY A 69 -16.53 29.31 -5.17
C GLY A 69 -15.69 29.39 -3.90
N SER A 70 -16.21 29.99 -2.82
CA SER A 70 -15.52 30.01 -1.53
C SER A 70 -15.64 28.65 -0.87
N GLY A 71 -14.50 28.11 -0.42
CA GLY A 71 -14.42 26.81 0.22
C GLY A 71 -14.21 26.88 1.71
N ARG A 72 -14.71 25.91 2.46
CA ARG A 72 -14.44 25.70 3.89
C ARG A 72 -14.31 24.22 4.21
N THR A 73 -13.51 23.95 5.24
CA THR A 73 -13.19 22.60 5.74
C THR A 73 -13.81 22.41 7.11
N ILE A 74 -14.58 21.35 7.28
CA ILE A 74 -15.35 21.07 8.49
C ILE A 74 -15.00 19.65 8.96
N LEU A 75 -14.64 19.49 10.23
CA LEU A 75 -14.38 18.18 10.82
C LEU A 75 -15.40 17.88 11.93
N PHE A 76 -16.07 16.76 11.80
CA PHE A 76 -16.87 16.16 12.87
C PHE A 76 -16.02 15.09 13.54
N CYS A 77 -15.93 15.12 14.87
CA CYS A 77 -15.21 14.12 15.64
C CYS A 77 -15.80 13.92 17.02
N ARG A 78 -15.33 12.90 17.73
CA ARG A 78 -15.79 12.55 19.07
C ARG A 78 -15.54 13.69 20.05
N ASN A 79 -16.48 13.88 20.99
CA ASN A 79 -16.33 14.81 22.09
C ASN A 79 -15.22 14.38 23.04
N LYS A 80 -14.60 15.33 23.68
CA LYS A 80 -13.74 15.07 24.83
C LYS A 80 -14.61 14.60 26.00
N ASP A 81 -14.34 13.40 26.50
CA ASP A 81 -15.10 12.76 27.56
C ASP A 81 -14.13 12.05 28.51
N LYS A 82 -14.02 12.58 29.73
CA LYS A 82 -13.07 12.05 30.72
C LYS A 82 -13.34 10.60 31.13
N LEU A 83 -14.59 10.17 31.14
CA LEU A 83 -14.93 8.80 31.50
C LEU A 83 -14.56 7.85 30.36
N ALA A 84 -14.91 8.20 29.13
CA ALA A 84 -14.53 7.43 27.97
C ALA A 84 -13.00 7.38 27.79
N GLU A 85 -12.28 8.47 28.07
CA GLU A 85 -10.81 8.52 27.98
C GLU A 85 -10.11 7.60 29.01
N ILE A 86 -10.74 7.34 30.14
CA ILE A 86 -10.21 6.38 31.14
C ILE A 86 -10.22 4.96 30.57
N TRP A 87 -11.22 4.60 29.78
CA TRP A 87 -11.39 3.25 29.24
C TRP A 87 -10.74 3.05 27.86
N HIS A 88 -10.84 4.04 26.97
CA HIS A 88 -10.54 3.91 25.54
C HIS A 88 -9.38 4.81 25.07
N GLY A 89 -8.68 5.48 25.99
CA GLY A 89 -7.59 6.36 25.68
C GLY A 89 -8.00 7.80 25.34
N ARG A 90 -7.02 8.62 25.04
CA ARG A 90 -7.18 10.07 24.84
C ARG A 90 -8.03 10.39 23.61
N ARG A 91 -8.81 11.47 23.70
CA ARG A 91 -9.53 12.07 22.58
C ARG A 91 -9.09 13.51 22.38
N VAL A 92 -8.93 13.93 21.14
CA VAL A 92 -8.63 15.33 20.79
C VAL A 92 -9.82 16.24 21.18
N GLY A 93 -11.02 15.81 20.83
CA GLY A 93 -12.25 16.60 20.98
C GLY A 93 -12.35 17.70 19.92
N PHE A 94 -13.59 18.04 19.54
CA PHE A 94 -13.83 18.94 18.40
C PHE A 94 -13.30 20.36 18.65
N GLU A 95 -13.29 20.86 19.87
CA GLU A 95 -12.78 22.21 20.18
C GLU A 95 -11.27 22.34 19.87
N MET A 96 -10.47 21.34 20.28
CA MET A 96 -9.03 21.34 20.02
C MET A 96 -8.70 20.95 18.56
N ALA A 97 -9.52 20.12 17.94
CA ALA A 97 -9.31 19.67 16.58
C ALA A 97 -9.24 20.84 15.58
N LYS A 98 -10.01 21.91 15.82
CA LYS A 98 -10.00 23.13 14.99
C LYS A 98 -8.61 23.71 14.83
N SER A 99 -7.91 23.98 15.91
CA SER A 99 -6.58 24.57 15.89
C SER A 99 -5.50 23.55 15.54
N GLN A 100 -5.62 22.31 16.04
CA GLN A 100 -4.61 21.27 15.87
C GLN A 100 -4.51 20.80 14.41
N PHE A 101 -5.62 20.72 13.68
CA PHE A 101 -5.68 20.25 12.29
C PHE A 101 -6.01 21.35 11.29
N ALA A 102 -6.00 22.62 11.75
CA ALA A 102 -6.28 23.81 10.95
C ALA A 102 -7.57 23.66 10.11
N MET A 103 -8.68 23.34 10.79
CA MET A 103 -10.02 23.29 10.21
C MET A 103 -10.70 24.66 10.34
N ASP A 104 -11.53 25.03 9.36
CA ASP A 104 -12.33 26.26 9.45
C ASP A 104 -13.42 26.14 10.52
N GLU A 105 -14.04 24.97 10.61
CA GLU A 105 -15.07 24.64 11.59
C GLU A 105 -14.89 23.21 12.11
N THR A 106 -15.36 22.99 13.33
CA THR A 106 -15.37 21.65 13.95
C THR A 106 -16.64 21.50 14.79
N TYR A 107 -17.22 20.31 14.75
CA TYR A 107 -18.45 19.96 15.46
C TYR A 107 -18.31 18.63 16.18
N ALA A 108 -19.17 18.44 17.18
CA ALA A 108 -19.33 17.13 17.80
C ALA A 108 -19.93 16.14 16.78
N LEU A 109 -19.50 14.88 16.85
CA LEU A 109 -20.06 13.85 15.97
C LEU A 109 -21.58 13.65 16.16
N THR A 110 -22.09 13.97 17.35
CA THR A 110 -23.53 13.94 17.66
C THR A 110 -24.37 14.92 16.84
N ASP A 111 -23.74 15.97 16.32
CA ASP A 111 -24.42 17.02 15.56
C ASP A 111 -24.36 16.74 14.05
N LEU A 112 -23.74 15.63 13.65
CA LEU A 112 -23.44 15.30 12.25
C LEU A 112 -24.70 15.31 11.35
N ASP A 113 -25.80 14.69 11.81
CA ASP A 113 -27.00 14.52 10.97
C ASP A 113 -27.68 15.86 10.67
N ASP A 114 -27.80 16.73 11.68
CA ASP A 114 -28.42 18.05 11.54
C ASP A 114 -27.55 19.00 10.71
N GLU A 115 -26.25 19.00 10.96
CA GLU A 115 -25.31 19.84 10.23
C GLU A 115 -25.15 19.37 8.77
N LEU A 116 -25.07 18.06 8.50
CA LEU A 116 -25.04 17.55 7.13
C LEU A 116 -26.32 17.92 6.37
N LEU A 117 -27.49 17.85 7.02
CA LEU A 117 -28.74 18.26 6.41
C LEU A 117 -28.69 19.73 5.99
N ALA A 118 -28.15 20.61 6.84
CA ALA A 118 -28.01 22.03 6.53
C ALA A 118 -26.97 22.28 5.42
N LEU A 119 -25.83 21.62 5.45
CA LEU A 119 -24.75 21.77 4.48
C LEU A 119 -25.11 21.29 3.08
N VAL A 120 -25.83 20.16 2.98
CA VAL A 120 -26.18 19.53 1.70
C VAL A 120 -27.44 20.15 1.09
N ASN A 121 -28.29 20.78 1.91
CA ASN A 121 -29.52 21.40 1.42
C ASN A 121 -29.26 22.52 0.42
N GLY A 122 -29.72 22.33 -0.82
CA GLY A 122 -29.58 23.30 -1.90
C GLY A 122 -28.22 23.29 -2.63
N CYS A 123 -27.32 22.40 -2.29
CA CYS A 123 -26.14 22.13 -3.10
C CYS A 123 -26.53 21.48 -4.43
N ALA A 124 -25.72 21.73 -5.47
CA ALA A 124 -25.93 21.15 -6.80
C ALA A 124 -25.29 19.75 -6.89
N THR A 125 -24.10 19.58 -6.31
CA THR A 125 -23.31 18.34 -6.40
C THR A 125 -22.93 17.84 -5.01
N LEU A 126 -23.10 16.54 -4.79
CA LEU A 126 -22.59 15.80 -3.64
C LEU A 126 -21.47 14.87 -4.10
N TYR A 127 -20.30 14.95 -3.44
CA TYR A 127 -19.18 14.03 -3.63
C TYR A 127 -19.03 13.12 -2.43
N PHE A 128 -18.95 11.80 -2.63
CA PHE A 128 -18.53 10.84 -1.59
C PHE A 128 -18.09 9.51 -2.23
N GLY A 129 -17.31 8.72 -1.49
CA GLY A 129 -16.84 7.39 -1.92
C GLY A 129 -17.90 6.32 -1.70
N GLN A 130 -18.76 6.09 -2.70
CA GLN A 130 -19.85 5.12 -2.62
C GLN A 130 -19.32 3.69 -2.48
N GLY A 131 -19.96 2.89 -1.62
CA GLY A 131 -19.67 1.47 -1.44
C GLY A 131 -18.45 1.16 -0.54
N THR A 132 -17.77 2.17 -0.01
CA THR A 132 -16.63 1.97 0.89
C THR A 132 -17.10 1.58 2.30
N TYR A 133 -18.10 2.30 2.82
CA TYR A 133 -18.65 2.10 4.16
C TYR A 133 -20.17 1.98 4.10
N PRO A 134 -20.75 0.75 4.08
CA PRO A 134 -22.19 0.55 3.88
C PRO A 134 -23.09 1.34 4.86
N LEU A 135 -22.72 1.39 6.14
CA LEU A 135 -23.48 2.17 7.13
C LEU A 135 -23.45 3.67 6.85
N PHE A 136 -22.40 4.16 6.24
CA PHE A 136 -22.29 5.57 5.85
C PHE A 136 -23.04 5.85 4.56
N ASP A 137 -23.05 4.92 3.63
CA ASP A 137 -23.91 4.98 2.43
C ASP A 137 -25.39 5.12 2.83
N ASP A 138 -25.86 4.26 3.76
CA ASP A 138 -27.24 4.33 4.27
C ASP A 138 -27.56 5.70 4.89
N LYS A 139 -26.61 6.27 5.63
CA LYS A 139 -26.73 7.63 6.19
C LYS A 139 -26.91 8.68 5.09
N VAL A 140 -26.07 8.63 4.05
CA VAL A 140 -26.14 9.57 2.91
C VAL A 140 -27.47 9.41 2.15
N TRP A 141 -27.92 8.17 1.90
CA TRP A 141 -29.20 7.92 1.24
C TRP A 141 -30.39 8.39 2.07
N SER A 142 -30.35 8.23 3.39
CA SER A 142 -31.37 8.73 4.32
C SER A 142 -31.44 10.26 4.30
N LEU A 143 -30.27 10.93 4.31
CA LEU A 143 -30.14 12.38 4.18
C LEU A 143 -30.81 12.90 2.89
N LEU A 144 -30.46 12.30 1.75
CA LEU A 144 -31.03 12.66 0.45
C LEU A 144 -32.56 12.42 0.38
N SER A 145 -33.02 11.32 0.99
CA SER A 145 -34.44 11.02 1.12
C SER A 145 -35.20 12.09 1.92
N THR A 146 -34.60 12.52 3.04
CA THR A 146 -35.14 13.59 3.90
C THR A 146 -35.28 14.91 3.12
N LEU A 147 -34.23 15.29 2.37
CA LEU A 147 -34.24 16.51 1.55
C LEU A 147 -35.30 16.44 0.45
N ARG A 148 -35.46 15.30 -0.24
CA ARG A 148 -36.46 15.09 -1.27
C ARG A 148 -37.91 15.04 -0.72
N GLY A 149 -38.06 14.55 0.51
CA GLY A 149 -39.37 14.36 1.16
C GLY A 149 -40.01 15.65 1.69
N ALA A 150 -39.24 16.74 1.80
CA ALA A 150 -39.74 17.96 2.46
C ALA A 150 -39.66 19.24 1.60
N PRO A 151 -40.11 19.26 0.34
CA PRO A 151 -40.00 20.44 -0.53
C PRO A 151 -40.80 21.64 -0.02
N LYS A 152 -41.88 21.41 0.73
CA LYS A 152 -42.67 22.49 1.37
C LYS A 152 -41.89 23.22 2.46
N LYS A 153 -40.85 22.60 3.02
CA LYS A 153 -39.92 23.23 3.98
C LYS A 153 -38.77 23.97 3.29
N GLY A 154 -38.77 24.00 1.96
CA GLY A 154 -37.68 24.63 1.17
C GLY A 154 -36.48 23.71 0.98
N TYR A 155 -36.55 22.41 1.34
CA TYR A 155 -35.46 21.48 1.17
C TYR A 155 -35.26 21.10 -0.30
N LYS A 156 -34.00 21.06 -0.70
CA LYS A 156 -33.60 20.70 -2.07
C LYS A 156 -32.39 19.77 -2.02
N ALA A 157 -32.54 18.52 -2.46
CA ALA A 157 -31.46 17.58 -2.59
C ALA A 157 -30.53 17.94 -3.78
N PRO A 158 -29.24 17.58 -3.74
CA PRO A 158 -28.34 17.63 -4.88
C PRO A 158 -28.92 16.87 -6.09
N GLU A 159 -28.69 17.42 -7.27
CA GLU A 159 -29.07 16.79 -8.54
C GLU A 159 -28.02 15.82 -9.05
N THR A 160 -26.76 16.06 -8.68
CA THR A 160 -25.61 15.24 -9.12
C THR A 160 -24.93 14.61 -7.92
N ILE A 161 -24.57 13.33 -8.04
CA ILE A 161 -23.73 12.61 -7.10
C ILE A 161 -22.49 12.15 -7.88
N LYS A 162 -21.30 12.47 -7.36
CA LYS A 162 -20.01 12.10 -7.94
C LYS A 162 -19.17 11.32 -6.95
N ASP A 163 -18.39 10.39 -7.46
CA ASP A 163 -17.36 9.72 -6.65
C ASP A 163 -16.19 10.69 -6.39
N ILE A 164 -15.76 10.80 -5.14
CA ILE A 164 -14.65 11.67 -4.74
C ILE A 164 -13.28 11.00 -5.00
N ARG A 165 -13.27 9.65 -5.04
CA ARG A 165 -12.02 8.87 -5.12
C ARG A 165 -11.14 9.20 -6.32
N PRO A 166 -11.64 9.38 -7.55
CA PRO A 166 -10.77 9.74 -8.67
C PRO A 166 -9.96 11.01 -8.43
N LEU A 167 -10.54 12.01 -7.73
CA LEU A 167 -9.85 13.26 -7.41
C LEU A 167 -8.78 13.05 -6.32
N VAL A 168 -9.10 12.31 -5.27
CA VAL A 168 -8.17 12.06 -4.15
C VAL A 168 -7.07 11.09 -4.57
N HIS A 169 -7.41 10.02 -5.30
CA HIS A 169 -6.47 8.99 -5.73
C HIS A 169 -5.42 9.55 -6.71
N GLU A 170 -5.83 10.45 -7.62
CA GLU A 170 -4.88 11.15 -8.50
C GLU A 170 -3.94 12.06 -7.70
N MET A 171 -4.40 12.65 -6.60
CA MET A 171 -3.54 13.43 -5.72
C MET A 171 -2.56 12.56 -4.93
N ARG A 172 -2.98 11.37 -4.48
CA ARG A 172 -2.17 10.41 -3.72
C ARG A 172 -1.10 9.73 -4.59
N LEU A 173 -1.35 9.57 -5.88
CA LEU A 173 -0.42 8.94 -6.81
C LEU A 173 0.92 9.69 -6.87
N PHE A 174 0.88 11.03 -6.79
CA PHE A 174 2.07 11.89 -6.82
C PHE A 174 2.50 12.26 -5.40
N LYS A 175 3.57 11.67 -4.92
CA LYS A 175 4.10 11.89 -3.58
C LYS A 175 4.84 13.21 -3.49
N SER A 176 4.57 13.98 -2.44
CA SER A 176 5.33 15.17 -2.09
C SER A 176 6.70 14.81 -1.52
N ASP A 177 7.60 15.78 -1.43
CA ASP A 177 8.92 15.59 -0.81
C ASP A 177 8.83 15.11 0.65
N ASN A 178 7.80 15.54 1.40
CA ASN A 178 7.58 15.08 2.77
C ASN A 178 7.11 13.62 2.82
N GLU A 179 6.22 13.20 1.91
CA GLU A 179 5.79 11.80 1.76
C GLU A 179 6.97 10.91 1.38
N ILE A 180 7.76 11.33 0.39
CA ILE A 180 8.96 10.62 -0.05
C ILE A 180 9.97 10.47 1.10
N ALA A 181 10.15 11.51 1.93
CA ALA A 181 11.03 11.41 3.10
C ALA A 181 10.56 10.39 4.14
N VAL A 182 9.25 10.25 4.35
CA VAL A 182 8.66 9.22 5.23
C VAL A 182 8.85 7.83 4.61
N MET A 183 8.57 7.67 3.30
CA MET A 183 8.74 6.39 2.59
C MET A 183 10.21 5.93 2.56
N ARG A 184 11.16 6.84 2.32
CA ARG A 184 12.61 6.49 2.46
C ARG A 184 12.94 5.99 3.86
N LYS A 185 12.37 6.60 4.90
CA LYS A 185 12.62 6.15 6.27
C LYS A 185 11.96 4.80 6.55
N ALA A 186 10.75 4.54 6.04
CA ALA A 186 10.10 3.23 6.11
C ALA A 186 10.94 2.16 5.39
N ALA A 187 11.41 2.46 4.17
CA ALA A 187 12.29 1.59 3.39
C ALA A 187 13.59 1.26 4.13
N GLN A 188 14.25 2.26 4.74
CA GLN A 188 15.48 2.04 5.55
C GLN A 188 15.23 1.14 6.76
N ILE A 189 14.12 1.34 7.50
CA ILE A 189 13.76 0.49 8.64
C ILE A 189 13.50 -0.94 8.16
N SER A 190 12.76 -1.10 7.07
CA SER A 190 12.46 -2.41 6.49
C SER A 190 13.71 -3.11 5.97
N ALA A 191 14.59 -2.37 5.29
CA ALA A 191 15.88 -2.88 4.83
C ALA A 191 16.75 -3.46 5.97
N GLN A 192 16.85 -2.73 7.07
CA GLN A 192 17.60 -3.18 8.24
C GLN A 192 16.96 -4.41 8.91
N ALA A 193 15.63 -4.53 8.88
CA ALA A 193 14.92 -5.70 9.38
C ALA A 193 15.20 -6.95 8.52
N HIS A 194 15.24 -6.82 7.20
CA HIS A 194 15.64 -7.91 6.30
C HIS A 194 17.09 -8.35 6.53
N VAL A 195 18.02 -7.39 6.67
CA VAL A 195 19.42 -7.69 7.04
C VAL A 195 19.50 -8.47 8.35
N ARG A 196 18.73 -8.06 9.36
CA ARG A 196 18.65 -8.74 10.65
C ARG A 196 18.06 -10.15 10.52
N ALA A 197 17.01 -10.33 9.72
CA ALA A 197 16.43 -11.66 9.46
C ALA A 197 17.45 -12.60 8.79
N MET A 198 18.18 -12.12 7.78
CA MET A 198 19.26 -12.90 7.13
C MET A 198 20.32 -13.35 8.12
N GLN A 199 20.73 -12.47 9.06
CA GLN A 199 21.73 -12.78 10.09
C GLN A 199 21.21 -13.73 11.17
N PHE A 200 19.91 -13.72 11.44
CA PHE A 200 19.28 -14.60 12.44
C PHE A 200 18.99 -16.00 11.89
N ALA A 201 18.76 -16.12 10.58
CA ALA A 201 18.34 -17.35 9.93
C ALA A 201 19.36 -18.48 10.13
N LYS A 202 18.86 -19.64 10.55
CA LYS A 202 19.65 -20.87 10.75
C LYS A 202 18.73 -22.08 10.74
N PRO A 203 19.26 -23.28 10.48
CA PRO A 203 18.49 -24.52 10.63
C PRO A 203 17.85 -24.63 12.02
N ASP A 204 16.68 -25.24 12.09
CA ASP A 204 15.84 -25.46 13.28
C ASP A 204 15.22 -24.19 13.91
N ALA A 205 15.52 -22.99 13.42
CA ALA A 205 14.67 -21.84 13.68
C ALA A 205 13.33 -22.00 12.96
N THR A 206 12.33 -21.20 13.29
CA THR A 206 11.01 -21.23 12.66
C THR A 206 10.71 -19.96 11.90
N GLU A 207 9.80 -20.02 10.93
CA GLU A 207 9.36 -18.88 10.11
C GLU A 207 8.85 -17.73 11.00
N TYR A 208 8.01 -18.01 12.03
CA TYR A 208 7.53 -16.98 12.95
C TYR A 208 8.61 -16.37 13.83
N GLN A 209 9.77 -17.02 14.03
CA GLN A 209 10.89 -16.40 14.74
C GLN A 209 11.59 -15.35 13.87
N LEU A 210 11.68 -15.58 12.56
CA LEU A 210 12.12 -14.55 11.61
C LEU A 210 11.13 -13.38 11.54
N GLU A 211 9.84 -13.67 11.48
CA GLU A 211 8.79 -12.65 11.56
C GLU A 211 8.93 -11.81 12.85
N ALA A 212 9.15 -12.46 13.99
CA ALA A 212 9.35 -11.77 15.26
C ALA A 212 10.57 -10.85 15.27
N GLU A 213 11.71 -11.27 14.67
CA GLU A 213 12.91 -10.45 14.52
C GLU A 213 12.65 -9.21 13.66
N ILE A 214 11.88 -9.36 12.57
CA ILE A 214 11.49 -8.27 11.69
C ILE A 214 10.58 -7.29 12.43
N HIS A 215 9.50 -7.76 13.04
CA HIS A 215 8.53 -6.91 13.76
C HIS A 215 9.16 -6.23 14.98
N HIS A 216 10.07 -6.91 15.69
CA HIS A 216 10.84 -6.29 16.75
C HIS A 216 11.64 -5.10 16.23
N HIS A 217 12.32 -5.24 15.09
CA HIS A 217 13.11 -4.15 14.51
C HIS A 217 12.21 -2.97 14.10
N TYR A 218 11.07 -3.24 13.47
CA TYR A 218 10.08 -2.21 13.12
C TYR A 218 9.65 -1.40 14.34
N ALA A 219 9.19 -2.08 15.38
CA ALA A 219 8.68 -1.45 16.60
C ALA A 219 9.76 -0.61 17.32
N MET A 220 11.01 -1.11 17.39
CA MET A 220 12.12 -0.40 18.00
C MET A 220 12.52 0.87 17.25
N ASN A 221 12.17 0.99 15.96
CA ASN A 221 12.47 2.14 15.12
C ASN A 221 11.24 3.06 14.87
N GLY A 222 10.13 2.84 15.60
CA GLY A 222 8.96 3.71 15.57
C GLY A 222 7.91 3.34 14.52
N ALA A 223 8.14 2.31 13.71
CA ALA A 223 7.15 1.68 12.86
C ALA A 223 6.46 0.57 13.65
N ARG A 224 5.33 0.89 14.28
CA ARG A 224 4.68 -0.01 15.25
C ARG A 224 4.15 -1.30 14.62
N TYR A 225 3.79 -1.25 13.33
CA TYR A 225 3.13 -2.34 12.62
C TYR A 225 3.78 -2.59 11.27
N PRO A 226 3.72 -3.83 10.75
CA PRO A 226 3.94 -4.09 9.33
C PRO A 226 2.83 -3.43 8.51
N ALA A 227 3.11 -3.10 7.25
CA ALA A 227 2.14 -2.51 6.33
C ALA A 227 1.10 -3.54 5.83
N TYR A 228 1.47 -4.81 5.84
CA TYR A 228 0.67 -5.96 5.42
C TYR A 228 1.09 -7.22 6.20
N GLY A 229 0.37 -8.32 6.01
CA GLY A 229 0.73 -9.59 6.63
C GLY A 229 2.09 -10.07 6.15
N THR A 230 3.08 -10.08 7.05
CA THR A 230 4.44 -10.52 6.75
C THR A 230 4.45 -11.96 6.24
N ILE A 231 5.13 -12.20 5.14
CA ILE A 231 5.30 -13.51 4.52
C ILE A 231 6.71 -14.01 4.85
N VAL A 232 6.80 -15.21 5.43
CA VAL A 232 8.07 -15.92 5.67
C VAL A 232 7.88 -17.35 5.20
N GLY A 233 8.12 -17.62 3.92
CA GLY A 233 7.97 -18.95 3.32
C GLY A 233 9.30 -19.65 3.14
N SER A 234 9.51 -20.78 3.79
CA SER A 234 10.71 -21.61 3.64
C SER A 234 10.44 -22.85 2.78
N GLY A 235 11.43 -23.26 1.96
CA GLY A 235 11.28 -24.38 1.05
C GLY A 235 10.07 -24.21 0.12
N ASN A 236 9.19 -25.23 0.06
CA ASN A 236 8.01 -25.18 -0.82
C ASN A 236 6.98 -24.11 -0.44
N ASN A 237 6.96 -23.63 0.81
CA ASN A 237 6.07 -22.53 1.23
C ASN A 237 6.34 -21.24 0.45
N ALA A 238 7.56 -21.03 -0.07
CA ALA A 238 7.92 -19.90 -0.93
C ALA A 238 7.16 -19.87 -2.27
N ASN A 239 6.50 -20.97 -2.66
CA ASN A 239 5.67 -21.06 -3.86
C ASN A 239 4.21 -20.62 -3.62
N ILE A 240 3.83 -20.30 -2.36
CA ILE A 240 2.52 -19.74 -2.01
C ILE A 240 2.68 -18.22 -1.88
N LEU A 241 2.16 -17.47 -2.85
CA LEU A 241 2.45 -16.04 -3.01
C LEU A 241 2.15 -15.19 -1.76
N HIS A 242 1.04 -15.46 -1.06
CA HIS A 242 0.64 -14.78 0.17
C HIS A 242 0.64 -15.74 1.36
N TYR A 243 1.77 -16.42 1.57
CA TYR A 243 1.95 -17.36 2.69
C TYR A 243 2.16 -16.59 4.00
N THR A 244 1.17 -16.56 4.86
CA THR A 244 1.17 -15.85 6.15
C THR A 244 1.04 -16.77 7.37
N GLU A 245 1.06 -18.08 7.18
CA GLU A 245 1.02 -19.04 8.29
C GLU A 245 2.31 -19.01 9.12
N ASN A 246 3.45 -18.85 8.46
CA ASN A 246 4.79 -18.66 9.05
C ASN A 246 5.08 -19.65 10.17
N SER A 247 4.72 -20.94 9.99
CA SER A 247 4.71 -21.92 11.09
C SER A 247 5.78 -22.99 11.00
N ASP A 248 6.42 -23.16 9.85
CA ASP A 248 7.34 -24.26 9.61
C ASP A 248 8.75 -24.02 10.19
N ALA A 249 9.43 -25.12 10.47
CA ALA A 249 10.86 -25.09 10.85
C ALA A 249 11.74 -24.98 9.59
N LEU A 250 12.74 -24.13 9.67
CA LEU A 250 13.71 -23.91 8.61
C LEU A 250 14.62 -25.15 8.46
N LYS A 251 14.76 -25.65 7.24
CA LYS A 251 15.59 -26.83 6.95
C LYS A 251 16.85 -26.43 6.20
N SER A 252 17.95 -27.04 6.57
CA SER A 252 19.21 -26.87 5.82
C SER A 252 19.02 -27.29 4.36
N GLY A 253 19.42 -26.43 3.42
CA GLY A 253 19.25 -26.66 1.98
C GLY A 253 18.06 -25.93 1.37
N ASP A 254 17.09 -25.46 2.17
CA ASP A 254 15.96 -24.68 1.69
C ASP A 254 16.34 -23.21 1.47
N LEU A 255 15.59 -22.53 0.58
CA LEU A 255 15.51 -21.07 0.52
C LEU A 255 14.44 -20.56 1.49
N ILE A 256 14.59 -19.34 1.93
CA ILE A 256 13.58 -18.55 2.66
C ILE A 256 13.22 -17.36 1.78
N LEU A 257 11.96 -17.22 1.46
CA LEU A 257 11.41 -16.01 0.85
C LEU A 257 10.75 -15.19 1.96
N ILE A 258 11.23 -13.98 2.19
CA ILE A 258 10.61 -13.03 3.10
C ILE A 258 10.08 -11.87 2.29
N ASP A 259 8.80 -11.57 2.48
CA ASP A 259 8.12 -10.41 1.93
C ASP A 259 7.51 -9.63 3.10
N SER A 260 8.11 -8.47 3.38
CA SER A 260 7.75 -7.66 4.55
C SER A 260 8.22 -6.22 4.41
N GLY A 261 7.31 -5.31 4.70
CA GLY A 261 7.58 -3.89 4.83
C GLY A 261 6.86 -3.28 6.02
N CYS A 262 7.44 -2.25 6.64
CA CYS A 262 6.81 -1.57 7.76
C CYS A 262 5.86 -0.46 7.31
N GLU A 263 4.86 -0.14 8.15
CA GLU A 263 4.08 1.09 8.04
C GLU A 263 4.68 2.17 8.96
N LEU A 264 5.15 3.26 8.39
CA LEU A 264 5.62 4.43 9.14
C LEU A 264 4.73 5.63 8.84
N GLU A 265 4.07 6.15 9.87
CA GLU A 265 3.15 7.30 9.72
C GLU A 265 2.06 7.10 8.65
N GLY A 266 1.61 5.86 8.45
CA GLY A 266 0.62 5.46 7.47
C GLY A 266 1.21 5.07 6.12
N TYR A 267 2.48 5.34 5.82
CA TYR A 267 3.13 4.98 4.55
C TYR A 267 3.80 3.62 4.63
N ALA A 268 3.54 2.79 3.63
CA ALA A 268 4.12 1.47 3.48
C ALA A 268 5.52 1.52 2.85
N ALA A 269 6.35 0.54 3.22
CA ALA A 269 7.44 0.01 2.41
C ALA A 269 7.09 -1.42 2.01
N ASP A 270 7.71 -1.92 0.94
CA ASP A 270 7.48 -3.25 0.42
C ASP A 270 8.78 -3.87 -0.09
N ILE A 271 9.19 -4.99 0.52
CA ILE A 271 10.47 -5.61 0.20
C ILE A 271 10.33 -7.11 0.20
N THR A 272 10.67 -7.75 -0.90
CA THR A 272 10.90 -9.19 -0.91
C THR A 272 12.39 -9.52 -1.11
N ARG A 273 12.90 -10.44 -0.30
CA ARG A 273 14.20 -11.06 -0.49
C ARG A 273 14.10 -12.56 -0.31
N THR A 274 14.88 -13.29 -1.12
CA THR A 274 15.02 -14.75 -1.02
C THR A 274 16.48 -15.08 -0.75
N PHE A 275 16.75 -15.93 0.25
CA PHE A 275 18.08 -16.30 0.68
C PHE A 275 18.12 -17.72 1.27
N PRO A 276 19.29 -18.40 1.29
CA PRO A 276 19.38 -19.79 1.77
C PRO A 276 19.42 -19.88 3.29
N VAL A 277 18.72 -20.86 3.88
CA VAL A 277 18.78 -21.15 5.33
C VAL A 277 20.21 -21.39 5.82
N SER A 278 21.02 -22.07 5.00
CA SER A 278 22.40 -22.43 5.34
C SER A 278 23.44 -21.32 5.09
N GLY A 279 23.02 -20.18 4.54
CA GLY A 279 23.91 -19.08 4.16
C GLY A 279 24.67 -19.31 2.86
N GLN A 280 24.38 -20.39 2.11
CA GLN A 280 24.98 -20.67 0.80
C GLN A 280 23.93 -21.19 -0.19
N PHE A 281 23.88 -20.61 -1.37
CA PHE A 281 23.02 -21.08 -2.45
C PHE A 281 23.58 -22.35 -3.08
N SER A 282 22.70 -23.32 -3.39
CA SER A 282 23.03 -24.45 -4.26
C SER A 282 23.18 -23.98 -5.73
N ALA A 283 23.73 -24.83 -6.60
CA ALA A 283 23.86 -24.52 -8.01
C ALA A 283 22.49 -24.22 -8.67
N ALA A 284 21.47 -25.06 -8.41
CA ALA A 284 20.14 -24.87 -8.94
C ALA A 284 19.47 -23.59 -8.41
N GLN A 285 19.61 -23.30 -7.11
CA GLN A 285 19.11 -22.05 -6.50
C GLN A 285 19.80 -20.83 -7.12
N THR A 286 21.11 -20.91 -7.35
CA THR A 286 21.91 -19.83 -7.99
C THR A 286 21.39 -19.53 -9.40
N GLU A 287 21.08 -20.54 -10.21
CA GLU A 287 20.54 -20.38 -11.56
C GLU A 287 19.21 -19.64 -11.55
N ILE A 288 18.26 -20.08 -10.74
CA ILE A 288 16.92 -19.47 -10.63
C ILE A 288 17.01 -18.05 -10.04
N TYR A 289 17.76 -17.88 -8.95
CA TYR A 289 17.92 -16.60 -8.30
C TYR A 289 18.51 -15.53 -9.23
N ASN A 290 19.59 -15.87 -9.95
CA ASN A 290 20.22 -14.96 -10.90
C ASN A 290 19.30 -14.64 -12.09
N LEU A 291 18.46 -15.57 -12.52
CA LEU A 291 17.48 -15.32 -13.57
C LEU A 291 16.42 -14.29 -13.12
N VAL A 292 15.88 -14.46 -11.89
CA VAL A 292 14.93 -13.48 -11.33
C VAL A 292 15.58 -12.12 -11.12
N LEU A 293 16.81 -12.07 -10.60
CA LEU A 293 17.56 -10.81 -10.43
C LEU A 293 17.81 -10.12 -11.77
N LYS A 294 18.21 -10.88 -12.80
CA LYS A 294 18.37 -10.35 -14.17
C LYS A 294 17.06 -9.77 -14.71
N ALA A 295 15.94 -10.43 -14.46
CA ALA A 295 14.62 -9.95 -14.87
C ALA A 295 14.23 -8.65 -14.14
N GLN A 296 14.51 -8.54 -12.83
CA GLN A 296 14.26 -7.31 -12.06
C GLN A 296 15.08 -6.14 -12.61
N LEU A 297 16.38 -6.34 -12.83
CA LEU A 297 17.25 -5.30 -13.37
C LEU A 297 16.85 -4.86 -14.77
N ALA A 298 16.36 -5.77 -15.61
CA ALA A 298 15.84 -5.44 -16.94
C ALA A 298 14.54 -4.59 -16.83
N ALA A 299 13.67 -4.87 -15.85
CA ALA A 299 12.49 -4.07 -15.61
C ALA A 299 12.84 -2.64 -15.14
N PHE A 300 13.87 -2.46 -14.34
CA PHE A 300 14.33 -1.15 -13.85
C PHE A 300 14.67 -0.18 -14.99
N GLU A 301 15.16 -0.68 -16.14
CA GLU A 301 15.46 0.15 -17.31
C GLU A 301 14.21 0.84 -17.91
N GLU A 302 13.03 0.30 -17.67
CA GLU A 302 11.74 0.88 -18.07
C GLU A 302 11.15 1.81 -17.01
N VAL A 303 11.69 1.81 -15.77
CA VAL A 303 11.19 2.62 -14.65
C VAL A 303 11.81 4.02 -14.72
N LYS A 304 11.22 4.84 -15.59
CA LYS A 304 11.63 6.23 -15.86
C LYS A 304 10.44 7.02 -16.41
N PRO A 305 10.47 8.37 -16.43
CA PRO A 305 9.41 9.16 -17.05
C PRO A 305 9.08 8.69 -18.47
N GLY A 306 7.79 8.43 -18.73
CA GLY A 306 7.28 7.89 -20.01
C GLY A 306 7.36 6.36 -20.17
N GLY A 307 8.00 5.63 -19.24
CA GLY A 307 7.87 4.18 -19.12
C GLY A 307 6.47 3.79 -18.61
N THR A 308 6.18 2.50 -18.57
CA THR A 308 4.89 1.98 -18.03
C THR A 308 5.12 0.63 -17.36
N LEU A 309 4.24 0.25 -16.39
CA LEU A 309 4.28 -1.11 -15.81
C LEU A 309 4.18 -2.22 -16.85
N VAL A 310 3.38 -2.01 -17.89
CA VAL A 310 3.24 -2.98 -18.98
C VAL A 310 4.55 -3.17 -19.73
N LYS A 311 5.32 -2.10 -20.01
CA LYS A 311 6.64 -2.22 -20.64
C LYS A 311 7.62 -2.93 -19.71
N ALA A 312 7.67 -2.58 -18.43
CA ALA A 312 8.50 -3.26 -17.44
C ALA A 312 8.17 -4.76 -17.37
N ASN A 313 6.88 -5.12 -17.30
CA ASN A 313 6.45 -6.52 -17.30
C ASN A 313 6.84 -7.28 -18.57
N LYS A 314 6.78 -6.63 -19.74
CA LYS A 314 7.23 -7.25 -20.99
C LYS A 314 8.72 -7.60 -20.97
N GLN A 315 9.56 -6.76 -20.36
CA GLN A 315 10.99 -7.07 -20.19
C GLN A 315 11.17 -8.27 -19.25
N VAL A 316 10.47 -8.29 -18.11
CA VAL A 316 10.50 -9.44 -17.18
C VAL A 316 10.12 -10.73 -17.90
N VAL A 317 8.96 -10.77 -18.56
CA VAL A 317 8.46 -11.96 -19.26
C VAL A 317 9.44 -12.45 -20.31
N ARG A 318 10.08 -11.53 -21.06
CA ARG A 318 11.09 -11.91 -22.07
C ARG A 318 12.31 -12.54 -21.44
N VAL A 319 12.90 -11.88 -20.42
CA VAL A 319 14.10 -12.38 -19.74
C VAL A 319 13.84 -13.73 -19.06
N LEU A 320 12.70 -13.87 -18.37
CA LEU A 320 12.33 -15.13 -17.73
C LEU A 320 12.11 -16.23 -18.77
N THR A 321 11.42 -15.95 -19.88
CA THR A 321 11.19 -16.95 -20.95
C THR A 321 12.50 -17.42 -21.58
N GLU A 322 13.42 -16.49 -21.90
CA GLU A 322 14.75 -16.82 -22.41
C GLU A 322 15.52 -17.73 -21.44
N GLY A 323 15.56 -17.37 -20.15
CA GLY A 323 16.25 -18.17 -19.14
C GLY A 323 15.60 -19.53 -18.89
N LEU A 324 14.27 -19.62 -18.91
CA LEU A 324 13.57 -20.91 -18.75
C LEU A 324 13.83 -21.86 -19.92
N ILE A 325 14.06 -21.35 -21.15
CA ILE A 325 14.51 -22.16 -22.29
C ILE A 325 15.96 -22.61 -22.06
N GLU A 326 16.87 -21.72 -21.65
CA GLU A 326 18.27 -22.05 -21.36
C GLU A 326 18.41 -23.13 -20.29
N LEU A 327 17.53 -23.11 -19.28
CA LEU A 327 17.48 -24.11 -18.20
C LEU A 327 16.74 -25.40 -18.59
N GLY A 328 16.23 -25.50 -19.83
CA GLY A 328 15.49 -26.68 -20.31
C GLY A 328 14.13 -26.88 -19.66
N ILE A 329 13.56 -25.84 -19.03
CA ILE A 329 12.22 -25.88 -18.42
C ILE A 329 11.14 -25.61 -19.46
N LEU A 330 11.39 -24.68 -20.41
CA LEU A 330 10.53 -24.43 -21.56
C LEU A 330 11.23 -24.88 -22.86
N SER A 331 10.43 -25.21 -23.87
CA SER A 331 10.94 -25.64 -25.20
C SER A 331 10.14 -24.94 -26.29
N GLY A 332 10.83 -24.26 -27.20
CA GLY A 332 10.26 -23.48 -28.32
C GLY A 332 11.03 -22.20 -28.56
N THR A 333 10.50 -21.34 -29.40
CA THR A 333 11.06 -20.01 -29.60
C THR A 333 10.51 -19.02 -28.57
N VAL A 334 11.30 -18.01 -28.24
CA VAL A 334 10.91 -16.99 -27.22
C VAL A 334 9.59 -16.33 -27.59
N ASP A 335 9.41 -15.93 -28.83
CA ASP A 335 8.22 -15.18 -29.27
C ASP A 335 6.95 -16.06 -29.25
N GLU A 336 7.05 -17.34 -29.69
CA GLU A 336 5.93 -18.30 -29.58
C GLU A 336 5.54 -18.56 -28.13
N LEU A 337 6.51 -18.70 -27.21
CA LEU A 337 6.25 -18.94 -25.80
C LEU A 337 5.67 -17.71 -25.08
N ILE A 338 6.07 -16.49 -25.48
CA ILE A 338 5.48 -15.26 -24.98
C ILE A 338 4.02 -15.13 -25.47
N GLU A 339 3.76 -15.40 -26.76
CA GLU A 339 2.39 -15.38 -27.31
C GLU A 339 1.48 -16.41 -26.61
N ALA A 340 2.01 -17.60 -26.36
CA ALA A 340 1.34 -18.67 -25.61
C ALA A 340 1.25 -18.40 -24.11
N GLN A 341 1.85 -17.33 -23.61
CA GLN A 341 1.95 -17.01 -22.18
C GLN A 341 2.55 -18.13 -21.31
N ALA A 342 3.46 -18.93 -21.86
CA ALA A 342 4.01 -20.12 -21.22
C ALA A 342 4.69 -19.81 -19.87
N CYS A 343 5.32 -18.65 -19.74
CA CYS A 343 5.96 -18.21 -18.50
C CYS A 343 4.98 -18.09 -17.31
N LYS A 344 3.67 -17.92 -17.56
CA LYS A 344 2.66 -17.80 -16.50
C LYS A 344 2.51 -19.04 -15.62
N ALA A 345 2.96 -20.19 -16.08
CA ALA A 345 3.00 -21.41 -15.26
C ALA A 345 3.95 -21.26 -14.05
N PHE A 346 4.95 -20.37 -14.16
CA PHE A 346 5.99 -20.18 -13.15
C PHE A 346 6.10 -18.74 -12.64
N TYR A 347 5.47 -17.78 -13.34
CA TYR A 347 5.37 -16.36 -12.98
C TYR A 347 3.94 -15.88 -13.24
N MET A 348 3.08 -15.98 -12.23
CA MET A 348 1.63 -15.84 -12.36
C MET A 348 1.08 -14.47 -11.91
N HIS A 349 1.92 -13.59 -11.37
CA HIS A 349 1.51 -12.25 -10.91
C HIS A 349 2.04 -11.11 -11.80
N GLY A 350 1.68 -9.88 -11.48
CA GLY A 350 2.21 -8.68 -12.15
C GLY A 350 3.62 -8.35 -11.72
N VAL A 351 4.26 -7.42 -12.43
CA VAL A 351 5.65 -7.00 -12.13
C VAL A 351 5.73 -6.04 -10.96
N GLY A 352 4.60 -5.45 -10.51
CA GLY A 352 4.56 -4.47 -9.45
C GLY A 352 3.25 -3.67 -9.43
N HIS A 353 3.16 -2.78 -8.46
CA HIS A 353 1.99 -1.94 -8.17
C HIS A 353 2.41 -0.57 -7.61
N TRP A 354 1.47 0.39 -7.57
CA TRP A 354 1.70 1.64 -6.86
C TRP A 354 1.88 1.39 -5.36
N LEU A 355 2.72 2.20 -4.72
CA LEU A 355 3.03 2.13 -3.29
C LEU A 355 2.84 3.49 -2.63
N GLY A 356 2.29 3.53 -1.42
CA GLY A 356 2.09 4.78 -0.67
C GLY A 356 1.45 4.59 0.69
N LEU A 357 0.31 5.24 0.95
CA LEU A 357 -0.47 5.04 2.17
C LEU A 357 -1.06 3.63 2.26
N ASP A 358 -1.34 3.01 1.14
CA ASP A 358 -1.66 1.60 1.06
C ASP A 358 -0.51 0.85 0.40
N VAL A 359 -0.28 -0.41 0.77
CA VAL A 359 0.75 -1.23 0.12
C VAL A 359 0.43 -1.39 -1.37
N HIS A 360 -0.79 -1.79 -1.72
CA HIS A 360 -1.34 -1.66 -3.06
C HIS A 360 -2.05 -0.31 -3.16
N ASP A 361 -1.26 0.74 -3.44
CA ASP A 361 -1.77 2.11 -3.39
C ASP A 361 -2.67 2.42 -4.58
N VAL A 362 -3.50 3.44 -4.38
CA VAL A 362 -4.47 3.91 -5.35
C VAL A 362 -3.82 4.67 -6.50
N GLY A 363 -4.51 4.75 -7.61
CA GLY A 363 -4.10 5.44 -8.84
C GLY A 363 -4.46 4.65 -10.08
N GLU A 364 -4.82 5.33 -11.15
CA GLU A 364 -5.19 4.69 -12.40
C GLU A 364 -3.93 4.06 -13.06
N TYR A 365 -4.03 2.81 -13.49
CA TYR A 365 -3.01 2.12 -14.30
C TYR A 365 -3.18 2.38 -15.80
N LYS A 366 -4.32 2.94 -16.19
CA LYS A 366 -4.62 3.35 -17.56
C LYS A 366 -5.17 4.75 -17.61
N MET A 367 -4.89 5.47 -18.67
CA MET A 367 -5.51 6.74 -19.02
C MET A 367 -6.26 6.52 -20.33
N ASP A 368 -7.58 6.52 -20.27
CA ASP A 368 -8.45 6.06 -21.36
C ASP A 368 -8.07 4.62 -21.79
N GLU A 369 -7.68 4.44 -23.05
CA GLU A 369 -7.27 3.14 -23.61
C GLU A 369 -5.76 2.87 -23.48
N ALA A 370 -4.95 3.86 -23.08
CA ALA A 370 -3.49 3.77 -23.01
C ALA A 370 -3.00 3.37 -21.62
N ASP A 371 -1.87 2.66 -21.56
CA ASP A 371 -1.17 2.41 -20.31
C ASP A 371 -0.65 3.73 -19.72
N ARG A 372 -0.87 3.95 -18.42
CA ARG A 372 -0.42 5.16 -17.76
C ARG A 372 1.11 5.27 -17.80
N PRO A 373 1.67 6.37 -18.36
CA PRO A 373 3.09 6.61 -18.30
C PRO A 373 3.54 6.96 -16.88
N PHE A 374 4.74 6.55 -16.53
CA PHE A 374 5.38 6.97 -15.29
C PHE A 374 5.72 8.46 -15.33
N GLU A 375 5.50 9.12 -14.21
CA GLU A 375 5.81 10.54 -14.00
C GLU A 375 6.55 10.73 -12.68
N ALA A 376 7.38 11.78 -12.59
CA ALA A 376 8.14 12.07 -11.37
C ALA A 376 7.21 12.28 -10.16
N GLY A 377 7.58 11.67 -9.03
CA GLY A 377 6.80 11.66 -7.80
C GLY A 377 5.92 10.41 -7.61
N MET A 378 5.77 9.57 -8.63
CA MET A 378 5.14 8.25 -8.47
C MET A 378 6.10 7.28 -7.78
N VAL A 379 5.56 6.39 -6.94
CA VAL A 379 6.31 5.31 -6.29
C VAL A 379 5.63 3.98 -6.59
N LEU A 380 6.42 2.96 -6.93
CA LEU A 380 5.92 1.63 -7.29
C LEU A 380 6.91 0.54 -6.87
N THR A 381 6.41 -0.70 -6.78
CA THR A 381 7.24 -1.89 -6.59
C THR A 381 7.69 -2.47 -7.95
N ILE A 382 8.81 -3.19 -7.96
CA ILE A 382 9.23 -4.10 -9.04
C ILE A 382 9.66 -5.41 -8.42
N GLU A 383 8.87 -6.46 -8.65
CA GLU A 383 8.86 -7.71 -7.86
C GLU A 383 8.78 -8.99 -8.71
N PRO A 384 9.58 -9.20 -9.75
CA PRO A 384 9.52 -10.46 -10.49
C PRO A 384 9.83 -11.67 -9.61
N GLY A 385 9.27 -12.82 -9.97
CA GLY A 385 9.52 -14.08 -9.27
C GLY A 385 9.44 -15.30 -10.18
N LEU A 386 9.95 -16.43 -9.70
CA LEU A 386 9.76 -17.75 -10.29
C LEU A 386 9.42 -18.75 -9.18
N TYR A 387 8.43 -19.59 -9.44
CA TYR A 387 7.84 -20.49 -8.45
C TYR A 387 7.69 -21.88 -9.04
N PHE A 388 8.42 -22.85 -8.46
CA PHE A 388 8.43 -24.24 -8.90
C PHE A 388 7.98 -25.14 -7.75
N ASP A 389 6.68 -25.31 -7.64
CA ASP A 389 6.09 -26.23 -6.65
C ASP A 389 6.68 -27.64 -6.76
N GLU A 390 6.65 -28.41 -5.67
CA GLU A 390 7.16 -29.79 -5.62
C GLU A 390 6.54 -30.69 -6.69
N ASP A 391 5.27 -30.42 -7.07
CA ASP A 391 4.53 -31.15 -8.10
C ASP A 391 4.73 -30.57 -9.51
N ALA A 392 5.48 -29.46 -9.68
CA ALA A 392 5.70 -28.84 -10.98
C ALA A 392 6.40 -29.82 -11.98
N GLU A 393 6.01 -29.73 -13.24
CA GLU A 393 6.64 -30.49 -14.34
C GLU A 393 7.93 -29.81 -14.81
N VAL A 394 8.95 -29.83 -13.94
CA VAL A 394 10.27 -29.23 -14.18
C VAL A 394 11.38 -30.23 -13.80
N PRO A 395 12.64 -30.03 -14.24
CA PRO A 395 13.76 -30.85 -13.77
C PRO A 395 13.84 -30.89 -12.24
N ALA A 396 14.09 -32.09 -11.69
CA ALA A 396 13.97 -32.35 -10.25
C ALA A 396 14.77 -31.42 -9.36
N GLN A 397 15.89 -30.86 -9.84
CA GLN A 397 16.72 -29.92 -9.08
C GLN A 397 16.06 -28.56 -8.83
N TYR A 398 15.01 -28.19 -9.56
CA TYR A 398 14.31 -26.91 -9.41
C TYR A 398 13.02 -27.01 -8.60
N LYS A 399 12.52 -28.24 -8.33
CA LYS A 399 11.29 -28.46 -7.55
C LYS A 399 11.44 -27.93 -6.12
N GLY A 400 10.39 -27.27 -5.63
CA GLY A 400 10.36 -26.64 -4.31
C GLY A 400 11.13 -25.31 -4.22
N ILE A 401 11.63 -24.78 -5.35
CA ILE A 401 12.31 -23.47 -5.38
C ILE A 401 11.27 -22.37 -5.69
N GLY A 402 11.09 -21.43 -4.76
CA GLY A 402 10.38 -20.17 -4.97
C GLY A 402 11.31 -18.99 -4.75
N VAL A 403 11.35 -18.06 -5.69
CA VAL A 403 12.19 -16.84 -5.61
C VAL A 403 11.37 -15.64 -6.04
N ARG A 404 11.33 -14.59 -5.20
CA ARG A 404 10.90 -13.23 -5.53
C ARG A 404 11.97 -12.26 -5.06
N ILE A 405 12.22 -11.22 -5.85
CA ILE A 405 13.12 -10.12 -5.50
C ILE A 405 12.40 -8.82 -5.81
N GLU A 406 12.21 -7.99 -4.81
CA GLU A 406 11.38 -6.79 -4.88
C GLU A 406 12.08 -5.59 -4.28
N ASP A 407 11.90 -4.45 -4.93
CA ASP A 407 12.34 -3.15 -4.45
C ASP A 407 11.29 -2.06 -4.73
N ASP A 408 11.27 -1.04 -3.85
CA ASP A 408 10.47 0.19 -3.97
C ASP A 408 11.22 1.21 -4.83
N LEU A 409 10.60 1.69 -5.89
CA LEU A 409 11.19 2.65 -6.83
C LEU A 409 10.41 3.97 -6.87
N LEU A 410 11.08 5.06 -6.59
CA LEU A 410 10.59 6.42 -6.79
C LEU A 410 10.95 6.89 -8.20
N ILE A 411 9.96 7.30 -8.99
CA ILE A 411 10.21 7.94 -10.28
C ILE A 411 10.75 9.35 -10.05
N THR A 412 11.92 9.65 -10.61
CA THR A 412 12.56 10.96 -10.58
C THR A 412 12.42 11.68 -11.92
N GLN A 413 12.92 12.89 -12.06
CA GLN A 413 12.89 13.65 -13.31
C GLN A 413 13.66 12.95 -14.47
N ASN A 414 14.68 12.16 -14.14
CA ASN A 414 15.60 11.59 -15.15
C ASN A 414 15.71 10.06 -15.10
N GLY A 415 14.91 9.38 -14.29
CA GLY A 415 14.97 7.93 -14.12
C GLY A 415 14.22 7.52 -12.86
N HIS A 416 14.85 6.71 -12.02
CA HIS A 416 14.30 6.30 -10.72
C HIS A 416 15.37 6.33 -9.61
N GLU A 417 14.89 6.35 -8.37
CA GLU A 417 15.66 6.09 -7.15
C GLU A 417 15.14 4.80 -6.52
N ASN A 418 16.02 3.85 -6.22
CA ASN A 418 15.67 2.67 -5.44
C ASN A 418 15.71 3.02 -3.95
N LEU A 419 14.53 3.05 -3.30
CA LEU A 419 14.38 3.40 -1.89
C LEU A 419 14.88 2.28 -0.96
N THR A 420 14.94 1.04 -1.44
CA THR A 420 15.26 -0.17 -0.69
C THR A 420 16.65 -0.72 -1.02
N VAL A 421 17.52 0.10 -1.60
CA VAL A 421 18.86 -0.28 -2.08
C VAL A 421 19.77 -0.85 -0.98
N ASP A 422 19.50 -0.55 0.29
CA ASP A 422 20.29 -0.98 1.44
C ASP A 422 20.13 -2.47 1.79
N VAL A 423 19.20 -3.19 1.15
CA VAL A 423 19.05 -4.65 1.33
C VAL A 423 19.92 -5.37 0.30
N PRO A 424 20.87 -6.21 0.72
CA PRO A 424 21.65 -7.03 -0.19
C PRO A 424 20.78 -7.86 -1.12
N LYS A 425 21.14 -7.93 -2.40
CA LYS A 425 20.44 -8.76 -3.38
C LYS A 425 21.32 -9.51 -4.37
N SER A 426 22.62 -9.26 -4.41
CA SER A 426 23.51 -10.19 -5.09
C SER A 426 23.83 -11.41 -4.20
N ILE A 427 23.98 -12.58 -4.80
CA ILE A 427 24.35 -13.80 -4.09
C ILE A 427 25.60 -13.57 -3.21
N ALA A 428 26.63 -12.92 -3.76
CA ALA A 428 27.87 -12.68 -3.05
C ALA A 428 27.66 -11.79 -1.82
N GLU A 429 26.81 -10.76 -1.88
CA GLU A 429 26.53 -9.89 -0.73
C GLU A 429 25.72 -10.63 0.33
N ILE A 430 24.70 -11.43 -0.07
CA ILE A 430 23.88 -12.22 0.84
C ILE A 430 24.73 -13.25 1.57
N GLU A 431 25.51 -14.05 0.86
CA GLU A 431 26.39 -15.06 1.47
C GLU A 431 27.44 -14.44 2.40
N ALA A 432 28.05 -13.31 1.97
CA ALA A 432 29.00 -12.59 2.81
C ALA A 432 28.38 -11.99 4.09
N LEU A 433 27.10 -11.55 4.02
CA LEU A 433 26.37 -11.07 5.18
C LEU A 433 26.08 -12.21 6.18
N MET A 434 25.58 -13.34 5.68
CA MET A 434 25.20 -14.49 6.50
C MET A 434 26.40 -15.21 7.13
N GLN A 435 27.58 -15.19 6.48
CA GLN A 435 28.80 -15.76 7.06
C GLN A 435 29.39 -14.97 8.24
N LYS A 436 29.00 -13.69 8.40
CA LYS A 436 29.49 -12.83 9.49
C LYS A 436 28.62 -12.92 10.75
N ALA A 437 27.48 -13.59 10.68
CA ALA A 437 26.55 -13.79 11.79
C ALA A 437 26.84 -15.11 12.52
#